data_5adcbf0398a9616c80aed2bac0ba77fe
#
_entry.id   5adcbf0398a9616c80aed2bac0ba77fe
#
_cell.length_a   1.000
_cell.length_b   1.000
_cell.length_c   1.000
_cell.angle_alpha   90.00
_cell.angle_beta   90.00
_cell.angle_gamma   90.00
#
_symmetry.space_group_name_H-M   'P 1'
#
loop_
_entity.id
_entity.type
_entity.pdbx_description
1 polymer ?
#
loop_
_entity_poly.entity_id
_entity_poly.type
_entity_poly.pdbx_seq_one_letter_code
_entity_poly.pdbx_strand_id
1 'polypeptide(L)'
;MRAALYFGRQDLRLMEVAEPEPGPGEVKLRVHYNGICGSDLLEYFDGPVTTRSAPHPLTGVQNPVIMGHELCGEVVALGAGVDDLAIGTLVAVEPVETCGHCLYCGLGQYNHCPELAIQGYNRAGGLAEYTVVKRRMAHPLPPGVTALQGALIEPLAIAWHTANRCAVEAGQVVAIHGAGPIGAGAFLTLKRRGVEAIIVDPSATRRAVLARLGARAVLDPEACDVVAAIRDLTGGRGAHASIDAAGGAKAFAAMLHGTRIDGTAVVVAIHHEPVVIPPFDLLMPEVHLTGVALSVNAFPPVIGEMARGSYPLEGWVETIPFEGIIEQGIGRLRRQQGMKIVVDVAGGRSV
;
A
#
# COMPACT_ATOMS: atom_id res chain seq x y z
N MET A 1 4.86 -23.08 14.20
CA MET A 1 5.46 -21.92 13.56
C MET A 1 5.18 -20.66 14.37
N ARG A 2 6.08 -19.67 14.34
CA ARG A 2 5.85 -18.39 14.99
C ARG A 2 4.90 -17.53 14.13
N ALA A 3 4.00 -16.81 14.78
CA ALA A 3 3.05 -15.93 14.13
C ALA A 3 2.66 -14.75 15.03
N ALA A 4 2.28 -13.61 14.43
CA ALA A 4 1.72 -12.45 15.11
C ALA A 4 0.20 -12.47 14.98
N LEU A 5 -0.51 -12.82 16.07
CA LEU A 5 -1.95 -12.93 16.13
C LEU A 5 -2.57 -11.68 16.75
N TYR A 6 -3.51 -11.11 16.04
CA TYR A 6 -4.33 -9.99 16.50
C TYR A 6 -5.62 -10.49 17.16
N PHE A 7 -5.80 -10.17 18.44
CA PHE A 7 -6.97 -10.55 19.24
C PHE A 7 -7.99 -9.40 19.33
N GLY A 8 -7.53 -8.17 19.11
CA GLY A 8 -8.33 -6.97 19.24
C GLY A 8 -7.46 -5.75 19.50
N ARG A 9 -8.09 -4.62 19.82
CA ARG A 9 -7.43 -3.33 20.01
C ARG A 9 -6.24 -3.43 20.96
N GLN A 10 -5.04 -3.06 20.48
CA GLN A 10 -3.77 -3.09 21.19
C GLN A 10 -3.38 -4.47 21.75
N ASP A 11 -3.94 -5.53 21.18
CA ASP A 11 -3.65 -6.90 21.57
C ASP A 11 -3.16 -7.70 20.35
N LEU A 12 -1.88 -7.53 20.02
CA LEU A 12 -1.12 -8.32 19.04
C LEU A 12 -0.10 -9.15 19.79
N ARG A 13 -0.14 -10.47 19.62
CA ARG A 13 0.72 -11.40 20.37
C ARG A 13 1.56 -12.24 19.42
N LEU A 14 2.86 -12.36 19.72
CA LEU A 14 3.73 -13.34 19.08
C LEU A 14 3.51 -14.71 19.74
N MET A 15 3.10 -15.70 18.96
CA MET A 15 2.71 -17.01 19.47
C MET A 15 3.20 -18.13 18.56
N GLU A 16 3.33 -19.33 19.13
CA GLU A 16 3.47 -20.57 18.36
C GLU A 16 2.08 -21.07 17.95
N VAL A 17 1.92 -21.33 16.66
CA VAL A 17 0.67 -21.89 16.09
C VAL A 17 0.99 -23.06 15.17
N ALA A 18 -0.03 -23.84 14.84
CA ALA A 18 0.12 -24.92 13.86
C ALA A 18 0.53 -24.35 12.49
N GLU A 19 1.40 -25.04 11.80
CA GLU A 19 1.78 -24.71 10.44
C GLU A 19 0.63 -25.06 9.47
N PRO A 20 0.24 -24.16 8.56
CA PRO A 20 -0.89 -24.43 7.66
C PRO A 20 -0.49 -25.36 6.51
N GLU A 21 -1.47 -26.12 6.00
CA GLU A 21 -1.31 -26.91 4.78
C GLU A 21 -2.18 -26.35 3.64
N PRO A 22 -1.69 -26.34 2.39
CA PRO A 22 -2.42 -25.79 1.27
C PRO A 22 -3.56 -26.72 0.84
N GLY A 23 -4.77 -26.20 0.74
CA GLY A 23 -5.91 -26.85 0.12
C GLY A 23 -5.85 -26.81 -1.43
N PRO A 24 -6.85 -27.38 -2.13
CA PRO A 24 -6.94 -27.30 -3.60
C PRO A 24 -6.90 -25.86 -4.10
N GLY A 25 -6.06 -25.61 -5.13
CA GLY A 25 -5.89 -24.28 -5.71
C GLY A 25 -5.13 -23.28 -4.81
N GLU A 26 -4.49 -23.75 -3.75
CA GLU A 26 -3.72 -22.92 -2.82
C GLU A 26 -2.22 -23.23 -2.89
N VAL A 27 -1.45 -22.27 -2.41
CA VAL A 27 0.02 -22.30 -2.38
C VAL A 27 0.47 -22.00 -0.96
N LYS A 28 1.35 -22.82 -0.40
CA LYS A 28 2.01 -22.57 0.88
C LYS A 28 3.31 -21.82 0.63
N LEU A 29 3.48 -20.73 1.33
CA LEU A 29 4.65 -19.87 1.24
C LEU A 29 5.42 -19.89 2.55
N ARG A 30 6.74 -20.01 2.48
CA ARG A 30 7.66 -19.60 3.52
C ARG A 30 7.85 -18.10 3.37
N VAL A 31 7.38 -17.31 4.33
CA VAL A 31 7.43 -15.85 4.28
C VAL A 31 8.85 -15.38 4.55
N HIS A 32 9.38 -14.52 3.68
CA HIS A 32 10.67 -13.86 3.88
C HIS A 32 10.51 -12.50 4.53
N TYR A 33 9.65 -11.67 3.94
CA TYR A 33 9.42 -10.29 4.37
C TYR A 33 7.93 -9.97 4.37
N ASN A 34 7.53 -9.15 5.35
CA ASN A 34 6.20 -8.55 5.37
C ASN A 34 6.28 -7.06 5.77
N GLY A 35 5.77 -6.18 4.93
CA GLY A 35 5.69 -4.75 5.24
C GLY A 35 4.62 -4.44 6.29
N ILE A 36 4.84 -3.37 7.07
CA ILE A 36 3.83 -2.83 7.97
C ILE A 36 3.14 -1.65 7.26
N CYS A 37 1.81 -1.72 7.17
CA CYS A 37 0.95 -0.74 6.54
C CYS A 37 0.34 0.24 7.56
N GLY A 38 -0.08 1.41 7.09
CA GLY A 38 -0.89 2.34 7.89
C GLY A 38 -2.21 1.74 8.37
N SER A 39 -2.80 0.83 7.60
CA SER A 39 -4.01 0.09 7.97
C SER A 39 -3.78 -0.91 9.11
N ASP A 40 -2.56 -1.47 9.25
CA ASP A 40 -2.21 -2.29 10.42
C ASP A 40 -2.17 -1.45 11.70
N LEU A 41 -1.71 -0.19 11.59
CA LEU A 41 -1.74 0.74 12.71
C LEU A 41 -3.19 1.09 13.11
N LEU A 42 -4.03 1.39 12.11
CA LEU A 42 -5.45 1.65 12.33
C LEU A 42 -6.12 0.46 13.03
N GLU A 43 -5.88 -0.76 12.53
CA GLU A 43 -6.41 -1.98 13.12
C GLU A 43 -5.93 -2.17 14.55
N TYR A 44 -4.62 -1.96 14.80
CA TYR A 44 -4.03 -2.14 16.12
C TYR A 44 -4.53 -1.11 17.14
N PHE A 45 -4.60 0.19 16.79
CA PHE A 45 -4.93 1.25 17.76
C PHE A 45 -6.43 1.51 17.91
N ASP A 46 -7.20 1.36 16.83
CA ASP A 46 -8.61 1.76 16.77
C ASP A 46 -9.53 0.60 16.41
N GLY A 47 -8.98 -0.59 16.11
CA GLY A 47 -9.74 -1.75 15.66
C GLY A 47 -10.56 -2.47 16.75
N PRO A 48 -11.35 -3.47 16.32
CA PRO A 48 -11.39 -4.02 14.97
C PRO A 48 -12.09 -3.11 13.96
N VAL A 49 -11.43 -2.82 12.81
CA VAL A 49 -11.98 -2.02 11.71
C VAL A 49 -12.22 -2.90 10.49
N THR A 50 -11.20 -3.66 10.08
CA THR A 50 -11.22 -4.56 8.92
C THR A 50 -11.34 -6.02 9.35
N THR A 51 -10.68 -6.40 10.46
CA THR A 51 -10.84 -7.72 11.07
C THR A 51 -12.24 -7.86 11.68
N ARG A 52 -12.67 -9.07 11.92
CA ARG A 52 -14.06 -9.35 12.31
C ARG A 52 -14.12 -10.23 13.56
N SER A 53 -15.08 -9.92 14.44
CA SER A 53 -15.47 -10.79 15.56
C SER A 53 -16.43 -11.92 15.13
N ALA A 54 -17.03 -11.82 13.94
CA ALA A 54 -17.88 -12.84 13.33
C ALA A 54 -17.21 -13.40 12.06
N PRO A 55 -17.50 -14.67 11.67
CA PRO A 55 -16.91 -15.28 10.49
C PRO A 55 -17.11 -14.45 9.23
N HIS A 56 -16.05 -14.28 8.44
CA HIS A 56 -16.12 -13.58 7.15
C HIS A 56 -16.92 -14.43 6.15
N PRO A 57 -17.87 -13.84 5.37
CA PRO A 57 -18.76 -14.59 4.48
C PRO A 57 -18.02 -15.50 3.49
N LEU A 58 -16.90 -15.03 2.91
CA LEU A 58 -16.16 -15.78 1.90
C LEU A 58 -15.15 -16.77 2.50
N THR A 59 -14.48 -16.40 3.60
CA THR A 59 -13.34 -17.18 4.14
C THR A 59 -13.65 -17.93 5.42
N GLY A 60 -14.72 -17.57 6.14
CA GLY A 60 -15.06 -18.10 7.46
C GLY A 60 -14.12 -17.63 8.58
N VAL A 61 -13.11 -16.79 8.28
CA VAL A 61 -12.13 -16.31 9.26
C VAL A 61 -12.72 -15.22 10.14
N GLN A 62 -12.37 -15.26 11.41
CA GLN A 62 -12.68 -14.26 12.45
C GLN A 62 -11.48 -14.11 13.39
N ASN A 63 -11.48 -13.09 14.23
CA ASN A 63 -10.45 -12.91 15.25
C ASN A 63 -10.37 -14.09 16.23
N PRO A 64 -9.17 -14.52 16.70
CA PRO A 64 -7.88 -13.91 16.37
C PRO A 64 -7.38 -14.30 14.97
N VAL A 65 -6.71 -13.35 14.28
CA VAL A 65 -6.18 -13.54 12.93
C VAL A 65 -4.69 -13.20 12.88
N ILE A 66 -3.91 -13.91 12.06
CA ILE A 66 -2.52 -13.56 11.77
C ILE A 66 -2.54 -12.33 10.86
N MET A 67 -1.87 -11.24 11.27
CA MET A 67 -1.81 -9.99 10.50
C MET A 67 -0.79 -10.05 9.35
N GLY A 68 -0.75 -8.98 8.56
CA GLY A 68 0.23 -8.73 7.50
C GLY A 68 -0.27 -9.07 6.10
N HIS A 69 -0.28 -8.06 5.23
CA HIS A 69 -0.81 -8.16 3.86
C HIS A 69 0.18 -7.68 2.78
N GLU A 70 1.34 -7.18 3.14
CA GLU A 70 2.40 -6.73 2.23
C GLU A 70 3.56 -7.73 2.23
N LEU A 71 3.38 -8.91 1.65
CA LEU A 71 4.32 -10.01 1.85
C LEU A 71 4.95 -10.55 0.58
N CYS A 72 6.17 -11.05 0.76
CA CYS A 72 6.88 -11.88 -0.20
C CYS A 72 7.34 -13.17 0.47
N GLY A 73 7.20 -14.27 -0.23
CA GLY A 73 7.61 -15.58 0.25
C GLY A 73 8.05 -16.52 -0.87
N GLU A 74 8.65 -17.62 -0.48
CA GLU A 74 9.05 -18.72 -1.34
C GLU A 74 8.00 -19.82 -1.31
N VAL A 75 7.63 -20.33 -2.45
CA VAL A 75 6.72 -21.48 -2.58
C VAL A 75 7.38 -22.73 -2.02
N VAL A 76 6.77 -23.35 -1.00
CA VAL A 76 7.28 -24.56 -0.35
C VAL A 76 6.36 -25.77 -0.51
N ALA A 77 5.08 -25.56 -0.79
CA ALA A 77 4.14 -26.63 -1.14
C ALA A 77 3.02 -26.11 -2.04
N LEU A 78 2.46 -27.00 -2.85
CA LEU A 78 1.39 -26.72 -3.79
C LEU A 78 0.19 -27.60 -3.45
N GLY A 79 -0.99 -27.00 -3.39
CA GLY A 79 -2.25 -27.72 -3.29
C GLY A 79 -2.65 -28.36 -4.62
N ALA A 80 -3.57 -29.28 -4.57
CA ALA A 80 -4.08 -29.97 -5.76
C ALA A 80 -4.61 -28.95 -6.82
N GLY A 81 -4.26 -29.17 -8.09
CA GLY A 81 -4.68 -28.32 -9.21
C GLY A 81 -3.79 -27.06 -9.41
N VAL A 82 -2.69 -26.94 -8.69
CA VAL A 82 -1.65 -25.92 -8.94
C VAL A 82 -0.48 -26.57 -9.66
N ASP A 83 -0.36 -26.36 -10.97
CA ASP A 83 0.64 -26.96 -11.85
C ASP A 83 1.48 -25.93 -12.65
N ASP A 84 1.13 -24.65 -12.52
CA ASP A 84 1.76 -23.53 -13.22
C ASP A 84 2.75 -22.72 -12.36
N LEU A 85 3.13 -23.24 -11.19
CA LEU A 85 4.07 -22.62 -10.26
C LEU A 85 5.02 -23.69 -9.69
N ALA A 86 6.31 -23.38 -9.62
CA ALA A 86 7.32 -24.30 -9.10
C ALA A 86 7.63 -24.05 -7.61
N ILE A 87 7.93 -25.11 -6.85
CA ILE A 87 8.54 -25.01 -5.52
C ILE A 87 9.89 -24.27 -5.64
N GLY A 88 10.20 -23.39 -4.68
CA GLY A 88 11.39 -22.53 -4.70
C GLY A 88 11.15 -21.19 -5.39
N THR A 89 10.01 -20.98 -6.07
CA THR A 89 9.72 -19.69 -6.70
C THR A 89 9.43 -18.62 -5.65
N LEU A 90 10.11 -17.46 -5.75
CA LEU A 90 9.75 -16.27 -4.99
C LEU A 90 8.49 -15.63 -5.59
N VAL A 91 7.54 -15.26 -4.73
CA VAL A 91 6.30 -14.64 -5.13
C VAL A 91 5.98 -13.41 -4.27
N ALA A 92 5.47 -12.34 -4.89
CA ALA A 92 4.75 -11.29 -4.21
C ALA A 92 3.27 -11.69 -4.10
N VAL A 93 2.63 -11.36 -3.00
CA VAL A 93 1.22 -11.73 -2.76
C VAL A 93 0.31 -10.53 -2.95
N GLU A 94 -0.61 -10.65 -3.90
CA GLU A 94 -1.75 -9.73 -4.02
C GLU A 94 -2.78 -10.09 -2.94
N PRO A 95 -3.00 -9.25 -1.91
CA PRO A 95 -3.68 -9.67 -0.69
C PRO A 95 -5.21 -9.71 -0.80
N VAL A 96 -5.76 -9.84 -2.01
CA VAL A 96 -7.20 -9.72 -2.27
C VAL A 96 -7.78 -11.04 -2.74
N GLU A 97 -8.67 -11.65 -1.94
CA GLU A 97 -9.52 -12.77 -2.35
C GLU A 97 -10.95 -12.27 -2.61
N THR A 98 -11.61 -12.78 -3.66
CA THR A 98 -12.90 -12.30 -4.13
C THR A 98 -13.80 -13.46 -4.51
N CYS A 99 -15.12 -13.24 -4.56
CA CYS A 99 -16.09 -14.29 -4.89
C CYS A 99 -15.96 -14.84 -6.33
N GLY A 100 -15.36 -14.08 -7.25
CA GLY A 100 -15.13 -14.49 -8.65
C GLY A 100 -16.36 -14.43 -9.56
N HIS A 101 -17.58 -14.23 -9.06
CA HIS A 101 -18.82 -14.33 -9.83
C HIS A 101 -19.72 -13.08 -9.82
N CYS A 102 -19.45 -12.10 -8.98
CA CYS A 102 -20.22 -10.85 -8.93
C CYS A 102 -19.94 -9.96 -10.15
N LEU A 103 -20.77 -8.94 -10.34
CA LEU A 103 -20.61 -7.95 -11.43
C LEU A 103 -19.19 -7.39 -11.50
N TYR A 104 -18.63 -6.96 -10.38
CA TYR A 104 -17.31 -6.33 -10.35
C TYR A 104 -16.18 -7.31 -10.66
N CYS A 105 -16.29 -8.56 -10.21
CA CYS A 105 -15.33 -9.61 -10.59
C CYS A 105 -15.40 -9.88 -12.10
N GLY A 106 -16.61 -9.96 -12.67
CA GLY A 106 -16.80 -10.16 -14.12
C GLY A 106 -16.28 -8.99 -14.97
N LEU A 107 -16.28 -7.77 -14.44
CA LEU A 107 -15.72 -6.57 -15.09
C LEU A 107 -14.19 -6.42 -14.90
N GLY A 108 -13.54 -7.32 -14.17
CA GLY A 108 -12.12 -7.16 -13.80
C GLY A 108 -11.85 -6.07 -12.78
N GLN A 109 -12.90 -5.54 -12.14
CA GLN A 109 -12.84 -4.52 -11.07
C GLN A 109 -12.98 -5.19 -9.69
N TYR A 110 -12.25 -6.25 -9.49
CA TYR A 110 -12.40 -7.16 -8.34
C TYR A 110 -12.10 -6.50 -6.98
N ASN A 111 -11.39 -5.38 -6.96
CA ASN A 111 -11.22 -4.54 -5.76
C ASN A 111 -12.55 -3.97 -5.22
N HIS A 112 -13.62 -4.01 -5.98
CA HIS A 112 -14.98 -3.61 -5.59
C HIS A 112 -15.89 -4.81 -5.29
N CYS A 113 -15.34 -6.03 -5.16
CA CYS A 113 -16.13 -7.20 -4.82
C CYS A 113 -16.81 -7.03 -3.44
N PRO A 114 -18.13 -7.22 -3.32
CA PRO A 114 -18.83 -7.05 -2.04
C PRO A 114 -18.45 -8.12 -0.99
N GLU A 115 -17.90 -9.25 -1.43
CA GLU A 115 -17.38 -10.32 -0.56
C GLU A 115 -15.85 -10.32 -0.49
N LEU A 116 -15.22 -9.15 -0.74
CA LEU A 116 -13.77 -9.04 -0.75
C LEU A 116 -13.19 -9.39 0.62
N ALA A 117 -12.20 -10.28 0.62
CA ALA A 117 -11.41 -10.65 1.79
C ALA A 117 -9.95 -10.24 1.58
N ILE A 118 -9.34 -9.72 2.64
CA ILE A 118 -7.94 -9.24 2.61
C ILE A 118 -7.08 -10.20 3.45
N GLN A 119 -5.98 -10.66 2.86
CA GLN A 119 -4.92 -11.38 3.57
C GLN A 119 -4.45 -10.54 4.77
N GLY A 120 -4.28 -11.15 5.93
CA GLY A 120 -3.90 -10.44 7.14
C GLY A 120 -5.05 -9.82 7.94
N TYR A 121 -6.28 -9.81 7.39
CA TYR A 121 -7.48 -9.33 8.11
C TYR A 121 -8.63 -10.33 8.07
N ASN A 122 -8.93 -10.84 6.91
CA ASN A 122 -10.04 -11.79 6.69
C ASN A 122 -9.52 -13.17 6.26
N ARG A 123 -8.22 -13.34 6.26
CA ARG A 123 -7.46 -14.55 6.01
C ARG A 123 -6.13 -14.44 6.75
N ALA A 124 -5.51 -15.57 7.14
CA ALA A 124 -4.22 -15.58 7.82
C ALA A 124 -3.15 -14.86 6.95
N GLY A 125 -2.47 -13.88 7.54
CA GLY A 125 -1.52 -13.00 6.86
C GLY A 125 -0.09 -13.52 6.80
N GLY A 126 0.83 -12.61 6.48
CA GLY A 126 2.26 -12.86 6.30
C GLY A 126 3.14 -12.50 7.49
N LEU A 127 2.58 -12.01 8.61
CA LEU A 127 3.34 -11.89 9.85
C LEU A 127 3.40 -13.25 10.57
N ALA A 128 3.90 -14.26 9.85
CA ALA A 128 4.11 -15.64 10.29
C ALA A 128 5.17 -16.31 9.41
N GLU A 129 5.86 -17.34 9.91
CA GLU A 129 6.89 -18.07 9.17
C GLU A 129 6.35 -18.72 7.89
N TYR A 130 5.07 -19.15 7.93
CA TYR A 130 4.38 -19.71 6.76
C TYR A 130 2.97 -19.12 6.65
N THR A 131 2.50 -19.01 5.41
CA THR A 131 1.11 -18.65 5.10
C THR A 131 0.62 -19.45 3.89
N VAL A 132 -0.68 -19.52 3.72
CA VAL A 132 -1.33 -20.14 2.55
C VAL A 132 -2.13 -19.07 1.82
N VAL A 133 -1.99 -19.02 0.50
CA VAL A 133 -2.67 -18.08 -0.37
C VAL A 133 -3.33 -18.80 -1.56
N LYS A 134 -4.37 -18.24 -2.14
CA LYS A 134 -4.89 -18.76 -3.43
C LYS A 134 -3.83 -18.58 -4.52
N ARG A 135 -3.72 -19.56 -5.45
CA ARG A 135 -2.73 -19.50 -6.53
C ARG A 135 -2.77 -18.17 -7.30
N ARG A 136 -3.95 -17.62 -7.58
CA ARG A 136 -4.11 -16.36 -8.30
C ARG A 136 -3.50 -15.15 -7.58
N MET A 137 -3.35 -15.22 -6.24
CA MET A 137 -2.77 -14.16 -5.41
C MET A 137 -1.24 -14.19 -5.41
N ALA A 138 -0.62 -15.31 -5.82
CA ALA A 138 0.82 -15.50 -5.83
C ALA A 138 1.40 -15.10 -7.20
N HIS A 139 2.06 -13.94 -7.27
CA HIS A 139 2.69 -13.40 -8.47
C HIS A 139 4.19 -13.72 -8.47
N PRO A 140 4.68 -14.57 -9.40
CA PRO A 140 6.10 -14.90 -9.49
C PRO A 140 6.97 -13.66 -9.73
N LEU A 141 8.08 -13.60 -9.01
CA LEU A 141 9.09 -12.55 -9.19
C LEU A 141 10.12 -13.01 -10.25
N PRO A 142 10.49 -12.14 -11.19
CA PRO A 142 11.54 -12.46 -12.16
C PRO A 142 12.92 -12.48 -11.49
N PRO A 143 13.93 -13.17 -12.08
CA PRO A 143 15.30 -13.13 -11.61
C PRO A 143 15.81 -11.70 -11.41
N GLY A 144 16.52 -11.46 -10.31
CA GLY A 144 17.08 -10.15 -9.95
C GLY A 144 16.17 -9.30 -9.06
N VAL A 145 14.89 -9.62 -8.92
CA VAL A 145 14.03 -8.99 -7.91
C VAL A 145 14.17 -9.75 -6.59
N THR A 146 14.60 -9.04 -5.55
CA THR A 146 14.83 -9.61 -4.22
C THR A 146 13.52 -9.83 -3.45
N ALA A 147 13.56 -10.68 -2.42
CA ALA A 147 12.40 -10.89 -1.56
C ALA A 147 11.96 -9.61 -0.82
N LEU A 148 12.91 -8.75 -0.42
CA LEU A 148 12.59 -7.44 0.17
C LEU A 148 11.82 -6.55 -0.82
N GLN A 149 12.24 -6.51 -2.08
CA GLN A 149 11.53 -5.80 -3.14
C GLN A 149 10.14 -6.40 -3.38
N GLY A 150 10.02 -7.73 -3.30
CA GLY A 150 8.75 -8.45 -3.42
C GLY A 150 7.71 -8.05 -2.37
N ALA A 151 8.12 -7.81 -1.13
CA ALA A 151 7.23 -7.35 -0.06
C ALA A 151 6.72 -5.90 -0.27
N LEU A 152 7.34 -5.15 -1.17
CA LEU A 152 6.93 -3.78 -1.51
C LEU A 152 6.02 -3.70 -2.74
N ILE A 153 5.80 -4.81 -3.43
CA ILE A 153 4.93 -4.81 -4.63
C ILE A 153 3.50 -4.41 -4.25
N GLU A 154 3.00 -4.83 -3.09
CA GLU A 154 1.64 -4.48 -2.65
C GLU A 154 1.46 -2.96 -2.49
N PRO A 155 2.19 -2.24 -1.62
CA PRO A 155 2.01 -0.79 -1.46
C PRO A 155 2.35 -0.02 -2.75
N LEU A 156 3.27 -0.50 -3.57
CA LEU A 156 3.56 0.08 -4.87
C LEU A 156 2.42 -0.16 -5.89
N ALA A 157 1.68 -1.27 -5.77
CA ALA A 157 0.49 -1.51 -6.59
C ALA A 157 -0.66 -0.54 -6.24
N ILE A 158 -0.84 -0.22 -4.95
CA ILE A 158 -1.75 0.86 -4.52
C ILE A 158 -1.32 2.20 -5.13
N ALA A 159 -0.03 2.53 -5.01
CA ALA A 159 0.54 3.76 -5.56
C ALA A 159 0.44 3.84 -7.10
N TRP A 160 0.65 2.73 -7.80
CA TRP A 160 0.46 2.60 -9.25
C TRP A 160 -0.99 2.85 -9.65
N HIS A 161 -1.94 2.24 -8.93
CA HIS A 161 -3.37 2.45 -9.17
C HIS A 161 -3.77 3.91 -8.91
N THR A 162 -3.24 4.53 -7.85
CA THR A 162 -3.41 5.96 -7.56
C THR A 162 -2.88 6.84 -8.69
N ALA A 163 -1.67 6.58 -9.19
CA ALA A 163 -1.08 7.30 -10.32
C ALA A 163 -1.91 7.18 -11.61
N ASN A 164 -2.53 6.01 -11.85
CA ASN A 164 -3.43 5.82 -12.99
C ASN A 164 -4.69 6.67 -12.89
N ARG A 165 -5.22 6.88 -11.66
CA ARG A 165 -6.42 7.70 -11.42
C ARG A 165 -6.17 9.20 -11.62
N CYS A 166 -4.90 9.64 -11.61
CA CYS A 166 -4.57 11.04 -11.90
C CYS A 166 -4.86 11.46 -13.35
N ALA A 167 -4.90 10.51 -14.28
CA ALA A 167 -5.15 10.75 -15.72
C ALA A 167 -4.25 11.85 -16.32
N VAL A 168 -2.95 11.82 -15.99
CA VAL A 168 -1.93 12.81 -16.40
C VAL A 168 -0.96 12.23 -17.42
N GLU A 169 -0.37 13.12 -18.22
CA GLU A 169 0.60 12.81 -19.27
C GLU A 169 2.00 13.35 -18.95
N ALA A 170 3.01 12.91 -19.69
CA ALA A 170 4.38 13.39 -19.55
C ALA A 170 4.46 14.92 -19.68
N GLY A 171 5.29 15.57 -18.87
CA GLY A 171 5.43 17.02 -18.79
C GLY A 171 4.38 17.73 -17.93
N GLN A 172 3.33 17.02 -17.47
CA GLN A 172 2.36 17.56 -16.53
C GLN A 172 2.87 17.50 -15.08
N VAL A 173 2.24 18.26 -14.19
CA VAL A 173 2.62 18.41 -12.79
C VAL A 173 1.54 17.83 -11.90
N VAL A 174 1.95 16.98 -10.92
CA VAL A 174 1.08 16.44 -9.87
C VAL A 174 1.55 16.94 -8.51
N ALA A 175 0.62 17.42 -7.66
CA ALA A 175 0.90 17.70 -6.27
C ALA A 175 0.56 16.49 -5.41
N ILE A 176 1.50 16.02 -4.58
CA ILE A 176 1.34 14.84 -3.72
C ILE A 176 1.40 15.29 -2.27
N HIS A 177 0.28 15.23 -1.58
CA HIS A 177 0.17 15.53 -0.15
C HIS A 177 0.39 14.25 0.64
N GLY A 178 1.52 14.20 1.38
CA GLY A 178 2.00 13.03 2.10
C GLY A 178 3.15 12.32 1.37
N ALA A 179 4.33 12.31 1.98
CA ALA A 179 5.53 11.59 1.53
C ALA A 179 5.71 10.24 2.24
N GLY A 180 4.63 9.60 2.66
CA GLY A 180 4.61 8.22 3.13
C GLY A 180 4.83 7.22 2.00
N PRO A 181 4.74 5.89 2.27
CA PRO A 181 5.01 4.86 1.27
C PRO A 181 4.18 4.99 0.00
N ILE A 182 2.89 5.32 0.14
CA ILE A 182 1.99 5.49 -1.00
C ILE A 182 2.34 6.74 -1.82
N GLY A 183 2.59 7.88 -1.15
CA GLY A 183 3.01 9.10 -1.84
C GLY A 183 4.36 8.96 -2.55
N ALA A 184 5.32 8.29 -1.90
CA ALA A 184 6.64 7.99 -2.50
C ALA A 184 6.50 7.05 -3.71
N GLY A 185 5.71 5.98 -3.59
CA GLY A 185 5.44 5.06 -4.69
C GLY A 185 4.72 5.73 -5.86
N ALA A 186 3.71 6.58 -5.59
CA ALA A 186 3.01 7.35 -6.61
C ALA A 186 3.96 8.34 -7.32
N PHE A 187 4.81 9.04 -6.55
CA PHE A 187 5.84 9.91 -7.11
C PHE A 187 6.78 9.14 -8.05
N LEU A 188 7.33 8.01 -7.63
CA LEU A 188 8.26 7.22 -8.45
C LEU A 188 7.57 6.69 -9.71
N THR A 189 6.33 6.25 -9.60
CA THR A 189 5.51 5.81 -10.74
C THR A 189 5.28 6.94 -11.74
N LEU A 190 4.88 8.11 -11.28
CA LEU A 190 4.64 9.30 -12.11
C LEU A 190 5.94 9.80 -12.76
N LYS A 191 7.03 9.87 -11.98
CA LYS A 191 8.35 10.24 -12.48
C LYS A 191 8.79 9.35 -13.64
N ARG A 192 8.59 8.03 -13.53
CA ARG A 192 8.92 7.07 -14.60
C ARG A 192 8.14 7.33 -15.88
N ARG A 193 6.97 7.94 -15.78
CA ARG A 193 6.10 8.35 -16.91
C ARG A 193 6.42 9.75 -17.43
N GLY A 194 7.47 10.41 -16.94
CA GLY A 194 7.83 11.78 -17.30
C GLY A 194 6.92 12.86 -16.71
N VAL A 195 6.18 12.54 -15.66
CA VAL A 195 5.33 13.49 -14.92
C VAL A 195 6.15 14.10 -13.79
N GLU A 196 6.05 15.41 -13.61
CA GLU A 196 6.72 16.13 -12.54
C GLU A 196 5.87 16.13 -11.25
N ALA A 197 6.50 16.07 -10.09
CA ALA A 197 5.78 16.05 -8.84
C ALA A 197 6.25 17.13 -7.86
N ILE A 198 5.29 17.80 -7.23
CA ILE A 198 5.47 18.67 -6.06
C ILE A 198 5.03 17.85 -4.84
N ILE A 199 5.92 17.71 -3.87
CA ILE A 199 5.69 16.90 -2.68
C ILE A 199 5.37 17.83 -1.50
N VAL A 200 4.34 17.50 -0.74
CA VAL A 200 3.94 18.25 0.46
C VAL A 200 3.95 17.31 1.66
N ASP A 201 4.82 17.53 2.63
CA ASP A 201 4.90 16.70 3.84
C ASP A 201 5.53 17.51 4.99
N PRO A 202 5.04 17.43 6.24
CA PRO A 202 5.64 18.13 7.37
C PRO A 202 7.02 17.57 7.79
N SER A 203 7.31 16.30 7.46
CA SER A 203 8.58 15.66 7.84
C SER A 203 9.74 16.10 6.94
N ALA A 204 10.70 16.83 7.49
CA ALA A 204 11.92 17.24 6.78
C ALA A 204 12.71 16.03 6.23
N THR A 205 12.75 14.92 6.98
CA THR A 205 13.42 13.69 6.56
C THR A 205 12.76 13.09 5.30
N ARG A 206 11.43 12.99 5.28
CA ARG A 206 10.69 12.47 4.13
C ARG A 206 10.83 13.38 2.91
N ARG A 207 10.73 14.71 3.12
CA ARG A 207 10.97 15.68 2.04
C ARG A 207 12.37 15.54 1.44
N ALA A 208 13.40 15.40 2.29
CA ALA A 208 14.80 15.26 1.84
C ALA A 208 15.00 13.97 0.99
N VAL A 209 14.34 12.88 1.33
CA VAL A 209 14.38 11.64 0.54
C VAL A 209 13.81 11.88 -0.85
N LEU A 210 12.59 12.43 -0.96
CA LEU A 210 11.94 12.62 -2.25
C LEU A 210 12.61 13.72 -3.09
N ALA A 211 13.21 14.74 -2.46
CA ALA A 211 14.06 15.71 -3.15
C ALA A 211 15.27 15.03 -3.81
N ARG A 212 16.00 14.16 -3.09
CA ARG A 212 17.12 13.38 -3.66
C ARG A 212 16.67 12.46 -4.79
N LEU A 213 15.48 11.91 -4.69
CA LEU A 213 14.88 11.08 -5.75
C LEU A 213 14.38 11.90 -6.94
N GLY A 214 14.49 13.24 -6.90
CA GLY A 214 14.25 14.14 -8.03
C GLY A 214 12.82 14.68 -8.11
N ALA A 215 12.15 14.91 -6.98
CA ALA A 215 10.92 15.69 -6.94
C ALA A 215 11.19 17.12 -7.44
N ARG A 216 10.27 17.68 -8.23
CA ARG A 216 10.36 19.05 -8.75
C ARG A 216 10.49 20.09 -7.64
N ALA A 217 9.72 19.92 -6.58
CA ALA A 217 9.77 20.72 -5.38
C ALA A 217 9.30 19.90 -4.17
N VAL A 218 9.72 20.31 -2.97
CA VAL A 218 9.25 19.76 -1.71
C VAL A 218 8.80 20.92 -0.82
N LEU A 219 7.58 20.85 -0.29
CA LEU A 219 6.95 21.91 0.48
C LEU A 219 6.70 21.45 1.92
N ASP A 220 6.96 22.34 2.87
CA ASP A 220 6.58 22.19 4.27
C ASP A 220 5.24 22.89 4.51
N PRO A 221 4.15 22.15 4.80
CA PRO A 221 2.86 22.75 5.03
C PRO A 221 2.77 23.59 6.33
N GLU A 222 3.77 23.50 7.19
CA GLU A 222 3.86 24.30 8.40
C GLU A 222 4.66 25.60 8.18
N ALA A 223 5.44 25.67 7.10
CA ALA A 223 6.31 26.80 6.79
C ALA A 223 5.80 27.70 5.64
N CYS A 224 4.83 27.25 4.82
CA CYS A 224 4.33 28.02 3.69
C CYS A 224 2.84 27.82 3.43
N ASP A 225 2.25 28.76 2.67
CA ASP A 225 0.95 28.55 2.01
C ASP A 225 1.15 27.59 0.84
N VAL A 226 0.73 26.33 1.05
CA VAL A 226 0.90 25.24 0.08
C VAL A 226 0.17 25.53 -1.23
N VAL A 227 -1.05 26.10 -1.16
CA VAL A 227 -1.86 26.38 -2.36
C VAL A 227 -1.21 27.47 -3.21
N ALA A 228 -0.76 28.55 -2.57
CA ALA A 228 -0.02 29.63 -3.25
C ALA A 228 1.27 29.08 -3.88
N ALA A 229 2.07 28.29 -3.12
CA ALA A 229 3.31 27.72 -3.62
C ALA A 229 3.11 26.75 -4.80
N ILE A 230 2.06 25.92 -4.79
CA ILE A 230 1.71 25.05 -5.93
C ILE A 230 1.35 25.91 -7.15
N ARG A 231 0.57 26.98 -6.97
CA ARG A 231 0.20 27.89 -8.07
C ARG A 231 1.43 28.59 -8.64
N ASP A 232 2.31 29.10 -7.82
CA ASP A 232 3.56 29.75 -8.28
C ASP A 232 4.42 28.79 -9.10
N LEU A 233 4.59 27.54 -8.64
CA LEU A 233 5.33 26.49 -9.33
C LEU A 233 4.66 26.01 -10.64
N THR A 234 3.39 26.36 -10.86
CA THR A 234 2.59 25.94 -12.02
C THR A 234 2.10 27.12 -12.88
N GLY A 235 2.73 28.29 -12.75
CA GLY A 235 2.39 29.50 -13.52
C GLY A 235 0.99 30.02 -13.23
N GLY A 236 0.56 30.00 -11.97
CA GLY A 236 -0.72 30.51 -11.49
C GLY A 236 -1.90 29.53 -11.65
N ARG A 237 -1.71 28.39 -12.33
CA ARG A 237 -2.83 27.51 -12.75
C ARG A 237 -3.22 26.46 -11.71
N GLY A 238 -2.29 26.00 -10.88
CA GLY A 238 -2.45 24.83 -10.04
C GLY A 238 -1.96 23.53 -10.70
N ALA A 239 -1.89 22.45 -9.95
CA ALA A 239 -1.44 21.14 -10.43
C ALA A 239 -2.46 20.49 -11.37
N HIS A 240 -2.01 19.74 -12.37
CA HIS A 240 -2.88 19.00 -13.30
C HIS A 240 -3.71 17.93 -12.60
N ALA A 241 -3.09 17.28 -11.61
CA ALA A 241 -3.78 16.46 -10.63
C ALA A 241 -3.14 16.64 -9.25
N SER A 242 -3.87 16.31 -8.20
CA SER A 242 -3.35 16.28 -6.84
C SER A 242 -3.76 15.00 -6.15
N ILE A 243 -2.89 14.47 -5.27
CA ILE A 243 -3.09 13.23 -4.53
C ILE A 243 -3.11 13.54 -3.04
N ASP A 244 -4.15 13.11 -2.33
CA ASP A 244 -4.13 13.02 -0.87
C ASP A 244 -3.69 11.61 -0.44
N ALA A 245 -2.44 11.50 -0.03
CA ALA A 245 -1.83 10.34 0.61
C ALA A 245 -1.46 10.61 2.09
N ALA A 246 -1.92 11.75 2.64
CA ALA A 246 -1.65 12.18 4.01
C ALA A 246 -2.82 11.90 4.96
N GLY A 247 -4.03 12.12 4.52
CA GLY A 247 -5.24 12.14 5.33
C GLY A 247 -5.36 13.42 6.18
N GLY A 248 -6.56 13.78 6.54
CA GLY A 248 -6.86 14.93 7.38
C GLY A 248 -7.28 16.18 6.61
N ALA A 249 -8.13 17.00 7.26
CA ALA A 249 -8.86 18.08 6.61
C ALA A 249 -7.97 19.13 5.95
N LYS A 250 -6.82 19.49 6.56
CA LYS A 250 -5.91 20.50 5.99
C LYS A 250 -5.24 20.03 4.71
N ALA A 251 -4.73 18.79 4.69
CA ALA A 251 -4.09 18.19 3.51
C ALA A 251 -5.11 18.06 2.37
N PHE A 252 -6.31 17.59 2.69
CA PHE A 252 -7.40 17.45 1.74
C PHE A 252 -7.81 18.81 1.12
N ALA A 253 -7.99 19.86 1.93
CA ALA A 253 -8.32 21.19 1.43
C ALA A 253 -7.19 21.75 0.53
N ALA A 254 -5.92 21.58 0.94
CA ALA A 254 -4.79 22.02 0.14
C ALA A 254 -4.67 21.24 -1.18
N MET A 255 -4.95 19.92 -1.17
CA MET A 255 -5.05 19.10 -2.37
C MET A 255 -6.12 19.67 -3.33
N LEU A 256 -7.34 19.90 -2.83
CA LEU A 256 -8.46 20.34 -3.64
C LEU A 256 -8.19 21.73 -4.25
N HIS A 257 -7.79 22.71 -3.44
CA HIS A 257 -7.56 24.08 -3.86
C HIS A 257 -6.25 24.28 -4.64
N GLY A 258 -5.29 23.38 -4.49
CA GLY A 258 -4.04 23.35 -5.28
C GLY A 258 -4.19 22.70 -6.65
N THR A 259 -5.31 22.02 -6.90
CA THR A 259 -5.65 21.45 -8.21
C THR A 259 -6.14 22.53 -9.15
N ARG A 260 -5.74 22.47 -10.43
CA ARG A 260 -6.18 23.42 -11.44
C ARG A 260 -7.66 23.25 -11.77
N ILE A 261 -8.23 24.24 -12.48
CA ILE A 261 -9.55 24.11 -13.12
C ILE A 261 -9.52 22.88 -14.06
N ASP A 262 -10.59 22.08 -14.05
CA ASP A 262 -10.73 20.85 -14.81
C ASP A 262 -9.57 19.86 -14.53
N GLY A 263 -9.10 19.85 -13.29
CA GLY A 263 -8.05 18.94 -12.80
C GLY A 263 -8.62 17.79 -12.01
N THR A 264 -7.77 16.79 -11.69
CA THR A 264 -8.18 15.61 -10.95
C THR A 264 -7.61 15.62 -9.53
N ALA A 265 -8.49 15.49 -8.53
CA ALA A 265 -8.13 15.32 -7.12
C ALA A 265 -8.37 13.86 -6.71
N VAL A 266 -7.31 13.16 -6.27
CA VAL A 266 -7.34 11.73 -5.97
C VAL A 266 -7.11 11.50 -4.48
N VAL A 267 -8.06 10.85 -3.81
CA VAL A 267 -7.98 10.47 -2.40
C VAL A 267 -7.58 9.01 -2.28
N VAL A 268 -6.45 8.73 -1.64
CA VAL A 268 -5.98 7.38 -1.34
C VAL A 268 -5.72 7.18 0.16
N ALA A 269 -5.60 8.28 0.91
CA ALA A 269 -5.39 8.23 2.35
C ALA A 269 -6.66 7.80 3.09
N ILE A 270 -6.48 7.11 4.22
CA ILE A 270 -7.55 6.82 5.18
C ILE A 270 -7.73 8.07 6.06
N HIS A 271 -8.94 8.61 6.09
CA HIS A 271 -9.32 9.71 6.97
C HIS A 271 -9.99 9.17 8.23
N HIS A 272 -9.50 9.58 9.39
CA HIS A 272 -10.08 9.20 10.69
C HIS A 272 -11.29 10.07 11.04
N GLU A 273 -11.31 11.32 10.56
CA GLU A 273 -12.39 12.27 10.80
C GLU A 273 -13.07 12.68 9.49
N PRO A 274 -14.37 12.98 9.51
CA PRO A 274 -15.07 13.49 8.35
C PRO A 274 -14.48 14.81 7.84
N VAL A 275 -14.42 14.97 6.53
CA VAL A 275 -14.00 16.22 5.88
C VAL A 275 -15.23 16.89 5.25
N VAL A 276 -15.44 18.17 5.58
CA VAL A 276 -16.50 18.98 4.96
C VAL A 276 -15.98 19.59 3.67
N ILE A 277 -16.69 19.36 2.58
CA ILE A 277 -16.38 19.93 1.26
C ILE A 277 -17.54 20.88 0.91
N PRO A 278 -17.30 22.21 0.84
CA PRO A 278 -18.28 23.11 0.28
C PRO A 278 -18.54 22.75 -1.19
N PRO A 279 -19.78 22.50 -1.63
CA PRO A 279 -20.04 22.10 -3.01
C PRO A 279 -19.51 23.08 -4.04
N PHE A 280 -19.40 24.36 -3.68
CA PHE A 280 -18.88 25.41 -4.54
C PHE A 280 -17.38 25.22 -4.90
N ASP A 281 -16.63 24.57 -4.02
CA ASP A 281 -15.21 24.26 -4.26
C ASP A 281 -15.02 23.17 -5.34
N LEU A 282 -16.05 22.43 -5.67
CA LEU A 282 -16.06 21.49 -6.80
C LEU A 282 -16.72 22.11 -8.03
N LEU A 283 -17.81 22.85 -7.83
CA LEU A 283 -18.65 23.38 -8.92
C LEU A 283 -17.92 24.40 -9.76
N MET A 284 -17.26 25.40 -9.14
CA MET A 284 -16.64 26.50 -9.89
C MET A 284 -15.36 26.10 -10.64
N PRO A 285 -14.44 25.30 -10.02
CA PRO A 285 -13.26 24.85 -10.72
C PRO A 285 -13.49 23.56 -11.53
N GLU A 286 -14.68 22.95 -11.48
CA GLU A 286 -15.00 21.67 -12.15
C GLU A 286 -13.98 20.56 -11.83
N VAL A 287 -13.49 20.48 -10.59
CA VAL A 287 -12.52 19.49 -10.17
C VAL A 287 -13.14 18.09 -10.11
N HIS A 288 -12.45 17.13 -10.74
CA HIS A 288 -12.83 15.70 -10.72
C HIS A 288 -12.32 15.05 -9.43
N LEU A 289 -13.13 15.00 -8.38
CA LEU A 289 -12.79 14.32 -7.14
C LEU A 289 -13.07 12.82 -7.25
N THR A 290 -12.04 11.98 -7.02
CA THR A 290 -12.14 10.51 -7.08
C THR A 290 -11.37 9.84 -5.95
N GLY A 291 -11.80 8.62 -5.58
CA GLY A 291 -11.12 7.80 -4.59
C GLY A 291 -10.36 6.62 -5.22
N VAL A 292 -9.44 6.07 -4.44
CA VAL A 292 -8.73 4.82 -4.72
C VAL A 292 -8.90 3.87 -3.55
N ALA A 293 -9.37 2.67 -3.84
CA ALA A 293 -9.47 1.58 -2.89
C ALA A 293 -8.68 0.38 -3.39
N LEU A 294 -7.70 -0.07 -2.61
CA LEU A 294 -6.84 -1.19 -2.98
C LEU A 294 -6.14 -0.99 -4.34
N SER A 295 -5.77 -2.09 -4.99
CA SER A 295 -5.26 -2.08 -6.35
C SER A 295 -6.02 -3.09 -7.22
N VAL A 296 -6.00 -2.91 -8.52
CA VAL A 296 -6.57 -3.82 -9.49
C VAL A 296 -5.65 -3.95 -10.69
N ASN A 297 -5.31 -5.20 -11.06
CA ASN A 297 -4.43 -5.53 -12.19
C ASN A 297 -3.07 -4.79 -12.14
N ALA A 298 -2.58 -4.40 -10.95
CA ALA A 298 -1.39 -3.58 -10.78
C ALA A 298 -0.13 -4.39 -10.46
N PHE A 299 -0.24 -5.62 -10.00
CA PHE A 299 0.93 -6.42 -9.61
C PHE A 299 1.87 -6.71 -10.78
N PRO A 300 1.42 -7.25 -11.93
CA PRO A 300 2.32 -7.53 -13.05
C PRO A 300 3.09 -6.29 -13.56
N PRO A 301 2.47 -5.13 -13.83
CA PRO A 301 3.22 -3.96 -14.27
C PRO A 301 4.19 -3.42 -13.20
N VAL A 302 3.82 -3.44 -11.91
CA VAL A 302 4.71 -3.01 -10.82
C VAL A 302 5.91 -3.94 -10.67
N ILE A 303 5.72 -5.26 -10.74
CA ILE A 303 6.82 -6.24 -10.76
C ILE A 303 7.75 -5.97 -11.94
N GLY A 304 7.20 -5.69 -13.13
CA GLY A 304 8.00 -5.32 -14.30
C GLY A 304 8.82 -4.03 -14.10
N GLU A 305 8.24 -3.01 -13.49
CA GLU A 305 8.96 -1.77 -13.17
C GLU A 305 9.98 -1.96 -12.03
N MET A 306 9.69 -2.79 -11.03
CA MET A 306 10.66 -3.16 -9.99
C MET A 306 11.89 -3.83 -10.61
N ALA A 307 11.69 -4.77 -11.53
CA ALA A 307 12.78 -5.44 -12.25
C ALA A 307 13.62 -4.49 -13.10
N ARG A 308 13.06 -3.36 -13.55
CA ARG A 308 13.78 -2.31 -14.27
C ARG A 308 14.51 -1.32 -13.36
N GLY A 309 14.41 -1.46 -12.02
CA GLY A 309 15.00 -0.55 -11.05
C GLY A 309 14.25 0.78 -10.90
N SER A 310 12.99 0.87 -11.31
CA SER A 310 12.18 2.09 -11.23
C SER A 310 11.85 2.51 -9.79
N TYR A 311 11.99 1.61 -8.83
CA TYR A 311 11.68 1.83 -7.42
C TYR A 311 12.92 1.64 -6.53
N PRO A 312 13.84 2.62 -6.44
CA PRO A 312 14.95 2.56 -5.50
C PRO A 312 14.44 2.55 -4.05
N LEU A 313 14.99 1.67 -3.21
CA LEU A 313 14.53 1.49 -1.82
C LEU A 313 15.34 2.32 -0.82
N GLU A 314 16.50 2.81 -1.23
CA GLU A 314 17.43 3.49 -0.35
C GLU A 314 16.85 4.77 0.27
N GLY A 315 16.96 4.85 1.58
CA GLY A 315 16.59 6.03 2.36
C GLY A 315 15.12 6.12 2.78
N TRP A 316 14.25 5.19 2.34
CA TRP A 316 12.85 5.17 2.77
C TRP A 316 12.33 3.80 3.22
N VAL A 317 13.07 2.72 2.99
CA VAL A 317 12.73 1.36 3.44
C VAL A 317 13.73 0.91 4.50
N GLU A 318 13.22 0.43 5.61
CA GLU A 318 13.99 -0.13 6.73
C GLU A 318 13.49 -1.53 7.06
N THR A 319 14.39 -2.42 7.49
CA THR A 319 14.03 -3.76 7.95
C THR A 319 14.19 -3.86 9.47
N ILE A 320 13.30 -4.63 10.10
CA ILE A 320 13.34 -4.96 11.52
C ILE A 320 13.20 -6.47 11.71
N PRO A 321 13.70 -7.03 12.83
CA PRO A 321 13.47 -8.45 13.15
C PRO A 321 11.99 -8.72 13.49
N PHE A 322 11.59 -9.98 13.39
CA PHE A 322 10.22 -10.43 13.64
C PHE A 322 9.71 -10.03 15.04
N GLU A 323 10.56 -10.16 16.05
CA GLU A 323 10.27 -9.82 17.44
C GLU A 323 10.04 -8.30 17.64
N GLY A 324 10.52 -7.47 16.70
CA GLY A 324 10.40 -6.01 16.72
C GLY A 324 9.07 -5.46 16.24
N ILE A 325 8.11 -6.28 15.79
CA ILE A 325 6.87 -5.85 15.12
C ILE A 325 6.16 -4.74 15.90
N ILE A 326 5.98 -4.90 17.22
CA ILE A 326 5.19 -3.95 18.04
C ILE A 326 5.99 -2.68 18.27
N GLU A 327 7.17 -2.78 18.89
CA GLU A 327 7.92 -1.60 19.34
C GLU A 327 8.68 -0.90 18.21
N GLN A 328 9.42 -1.68 17.39
CA GLN A 328 10.25 -1.15 16.31
C GLN A 328 9.46 -0.92 15.03
N GLY A 329 8.33 -1.61 14.86
CA GLY A 329 7.42 -1.48 13.72
C GLY A 329 6.27 -0.51 14.02
N ILE A 330 5.19 -1.01 14.59
CA ILE A 330 3.94 -0.27 14.85
C ILE A 330 4.18 0.98 15.69
N GLY A 331 4.96 0.87 16.78
CA GLY A 331 5.27 1.97 17.68
C GLY A 331 6.07 3.09 17.01
N ARG A 332 7.10 2.77 16.20
CA ARG A 332 7.87 3.78 15.47
C ARG A 332 7.02 4.47 14.40
N LEU A 333 6.25 3.72 13.62
CA LEU A 333 5.38 4.30 12.58
C LEU A 333 4.29 5.20 13.19
N ARG A 334 3.72 4.84 14.34
CA ARG A 334 2.78 5.71 15.08
C ARG A 334 3.41 7.05 15.45
N ARG A 335 4.69 7.05 15.82
CA ARG A 335 5.47 8.27 16.12
C ARG A 335 6.03 8.96 14.87
N GLN A 336 5.63 8.53 13.68
CA GLN A 336 6.12 9.01 12.38
C GLN A 336 7.65 8.87 12.19
N GLN A 337 8.26 7.90 12.87
CA GLN A 337 9.68 7.56 12.78
C GLN A 337 9.90 6.48 11.72
N GLY A 338 10.36 6.88 10.55
CA GLY A 338 10.51 6.04 9.36
C GLY A 338 9.43 6.31 8.31
N MET A 339 9.65 5.79 7.11
CA MET A 339 8.69 5.88 6.01
C MET A 339 8.02 4.53 5.77
N LYS A 340 8.82 3.48 5.49
CA LYS A 340 8.36 2.11 5.31
C LYS A 340 9.19 1.17 6.16
N ILE A 341 8.54 0.41 7.03
CA ILE A 341 9.16 -0.63 7.83
C ILE A 341 8.71 -1.99 7.33
N VAL A 342 9.68 -2.86 7.10
CA VAL A 342 9.48 -4.23 6.62
C VAL A 342 10.04 -5.20 7.66
N VAL A 343 9.23 -6.16 8.04
CA VAL A 343 9.62 -7.21 9.00
C VAL A 343 10.38 -8.32 8.26
N ASP A 344 11.60 -8.63 8.71
CA ASP A 344 12.33 -9.82 8.31
C ASP A 344 11.78 -11.02 9.10
N VAL A 345 10.89 -11.76 8.48
CA VAL A 345 10.24 -12.93 9.07
C VAL A 345 11.18 -14.13 9.09
N ALA A 346 12.01 -14.27 8.07
CA ALA A 346 12.96 -15.38 7.92
C ALA A 346 14.18 -15.27 8.85
N GLY A 347 14.44 -14.12 9.46
CA GLY A 347 15.56 -13.91 10.38
C GLY A 347 16.93 -14.01 9.72
N GLY A 348 17.09 -13.46 8.50
CA GLY A 348 18.37 -13.45 7.78
C GLY A 348 18.80 -14.81 7.25
N ARG A 349 17.94 -15.81 7.23
CA ARG A 349 18.20 -17.07 6.52
C ARG A 349 18.17 -16.78 5.03
N SER A 350 19.34 -16.45 4.47
CA SER A 350 19.53 -16.31 3.01
C SER A 350 19.19 -17.63 2.31
N VAL A 351 18.44 -17.52 1.22
CA VAL A 351 18.24 -18.58 0.22
C VAL A 351 19.50 -18.72 -0.64
#